data_5745a3d9c5fa0785e3496d39795cdd29
#
_entry.id   5745a3d9c5fa0785e3496d39795cdd29
#
_cell.length_a   1.000
_cell.length_b   1.000
_cell.length_c   1.000
_cell.angle_alpha   90.00
_cell.angle_beta   90.00
_cell.angle_gamma   90.00
#
_symmetry.space_group_name_H-M   'P 1'
#
loop_
_entity.id
_entity.type
_entity.pdbx_description
1 polymer ?
#
loop_
_entity_poly.entity_id
_entity_poly.type
_entity_poly.pdbx_seq_one_letter_code
_entity_poly.pdbx_strand_id
1 'polypeptide(L)'
;VDEADVGDVKEGQEAVFTVDAYPDETFPAQIIQVRYGSQTVDGVVTYETVLNADNSNLYLRPGMTATADITVKKIENAILIPNAALRFTPPAQEEQTSKTNGGLLNQIFPRRGRSNDRARNETKTNKKQNRVWTLRDGQLVEIPITTGSTDGIMTEVTGGNIETGMTVVVDTVSVSR
;
A
#
# COMPACT_ATOMS: atom_id res chain seq x y z
N VAL A 1 -12.78 3.13 15.82
CA VAL A 1 -12.40 2.81 14.43
C VAL A 1 -13.26 3.66 13.51
N ASP A 2 -12.68 4.30 12.50
CA ASP A 2 -13.46 5.09 11.56
C ASP A 2 -14.18 4.23 10.49
N GLU A 3 -15.10 4.87 9.73
CA GLU A 3 -15.91 4.19 8.74
C GLU A 3 -15.07 3.56 7.61
N ALA A 4 -13.91 4.12 7.29
CA ALA A 4 -13.07 3.63 6.20
C ALA A 4 -12.43 2.27 6.54
N ASP A 5 -12.15 2.04 7.82
CA ASP A 5 -11.39 0.88 8.29
C ASP A 5 -12.28 -0.20 8.94
N VAL A 6 -13.50 0.15 9.38
CA VAL A 6 -14.38 -0.78 10.13
C VAL A 6 -14.74 -2.05 9.36
N GLY A 7 -14.72 -1.99 8.02
CA GLY A 7 -14.99 -3.15 7.16
C GLY A 7 -13.99 -4.29 7.31
N ASP A 8 -12.77 -4.00 7.70
CA ASP A 8 -11.68 -4.96 7.88
C ASP A 8 -11.53 -5.43 9.34
N VAL A 9 -12.21 -4.76 10.29
CA VAL A 9 -12.15 -5.06 11.72
C VAL A 9 -13.20 -6.10 12.11
N LYS A 10 -12.78 -7.18 12.77
CA LYS A 10 -13.63 -8.32 13.15
C LYS A 10 -13.33 -8.80 14.55
N GLU A 11 -14.34 -9.38 15.18
CA GLU A 11 -14.19 -10.08 16.45
C GLU A 11 -13.15 -11.19 16.35
N GLY A 12 -12.36 -11.36 17.40
CA GLY A 12 -11.29 -12.35 17.48
C GLY A 12 -9.93 -11.89 16.91
N GLN A 13 -9.85 -10.74 16.26
CA GLN A 13 -8.56 -10.21 15.80
C GLN A 13 -7.68 -9.80 16.97
N GLU A 14 -6.37 -10.01 16.78
CA GLU A 14 -5.35 -9.58 17.72
C GLU A 14 -5.11 -8.06 17.58
N ALA A 15 -4.88 -7.42 18.71
CA ALA A 15 -4.48 -6.02 18.79
C ALA A 15 -3.37 -5.86 19.82
N VAL A 16 -2.59 -4.82 19.66
CA VAL A 16 -1.60 -4.37 20.65
C VAL A 16 -1.86 -2.90 20.91
N PHE A 17 -1.83 -2.47 22.15
CA PHE A 17 -1.97 -1.06 22.45
C PHE A 17 -0.92 -0.57 23.45
N THR A 18 -0.66 0.72 23.39
CA THR A 18 0.14 1.48 24.34
C THR A 18 -0.74 2.47 25.08
N VAL A 19 -0.37 2.85 26.28
CA VAL A 19 -1.05 3.91 27.04
C VAL A 19 -0.09 5.05 27.30
N ASP A 20 -0.61 6.28 27.32
CA ASP A 20 0.21 7.48 27.52
C ASP A 20 0.99 7.47 28.87
N ALA A 21 0.48 6.74 29.86
CA ALA A 21 1.14 6.59 31.15
C ALA A 21 2.37 5.68 31.14
N TYR A 22 2.44 4.76 30.14
CA TYR A 22 3.52 3.77 29.99
C TYR A 22 3.86 3.62 28.50
N PRO A 23 4.56 4.59 27.90
CA PRO A 23 4.79 4.62 26.44
C PRO A 23 5.72 3.51 25.93
N ASP A 24 6.57 2.98 26.82
CA ASP A 24 7.51 1.90 26.50
C ASP A 24 6.94 0.50 26.72
N GLU A 25 5.71 0.40 27.25
CA GLU A 25 5.03 -0.86 27.53
C GLU A 25 3.94 -1.12 26.48
N THR A 26 3.88 -2.35 25.99
CA THR A 26 2.85 -2.80 25.06
C THR A 26 1.94 -3.81 25.70
N PHE A 27 0.64 -3.68 25.50
CA PHE A 27 -0.37 -4.53 26.09
C PHE A 27 -1.08 -5.32 24.98
N PRO A 28 -0.95 -6.66 24.98
CA PRO A 28 -1.70 -7.48 24.03
C PRO A 28 -3.20 -7.46 24.38
N ALA A 29 -4.01 -7.42 23.34
CA ALA A 29 -5.45 -7.40 23.43
C ALA A 29 -6.09 -8.21 22.29
N GLN A 30 -7.38 -8.48 22.42
CA GLN A 30 -8.18 -9.13 21.41
C GLN A 30 -9.52 -8.39 21.27
N ILE A 31 -9.99 -8.24 20.03
CA ILE A 31 -11.30 -7.67 19.76
C ILE A 31 -12.37 -8.68 20.19
N ILE A 32 -13.25 -8.26 21.09
CA ILE A 32 -14.37 -9.06 21.54
C ILE A 32 -15.72 -8.63 20.96
N GLN A 33 -15.81 -7.38 20.50
CA GLN A 33 -17.04 -6.84 19.92
C GLN A 33 -16.75 -5.64 19.03
N VAL A 34 -17.41 -5.58 17.87
CA VAL A 34 -17.52 -4.38 17.04
C VAL A 34 -18.99 -3.96 17.04
N ARG A 35 -19.29 -2.76 17.54
CA ARG A 35 -20.66 -2.28 17.63
C ARG A 35 -21.15 -1.72 16.30
N TYR A 36 -22.40 -2.04 15.92
CA TYR A 36 -23.01 -1.55 14.68
C TYR A 36 -23.46 -0.08 14.75
N GLY A 37 -23.65 0.46 15.95
CA GLY A 37 -24.03 1.86 16.15
C GLY A 37 -22.85 2.78 15.88
N SER A 38 -22.94 3.65 14.89
CA SER A 38 -21.93 4.68 14.66
C SER A 38 -22.15 5.89 15.55
N GLN A 39 -21.06 6.60 15.84
CA GLN A 39 -21.06 7.91 16.47
C GLN A 39 -20.31 8.89 15.57
N THR A 40 -20.70 10.16 15.58
CA THR A 40 -19.96 11.20 14.87
C THR A 40 -19.14 11.99 15.88
N VAL A 41 -17.82 11.91 15.76
CA VAL A 41 -16.86 12.64 16.61
C VAL A 41 -16.09 13.58 15.69
N ASP A 42 -16.14 14.87 15.97
CA ASP A 42 -15.46 15.93 15.19
C ASP A 42 -15.73 15.88 13.65
N GLY A 43 -16.94 15.45 13.27
CA GLY A 43 -17.36 15.32 11.88
C GLY A 43 -16.93 14.00 11.21
N VAL A 44 -16.26 13.09 11.92
CA VAL A 44 -15.87 11.77 11.45
C VAL A 44 -16.81 10.71 12.00
N VAL A 45 -17.32 9.83 11.14
CA VAL A 45 -18.14 8.68 11.54
C VAL A 45 -17.23 7.59 12.11
N THR A 46 -17.46 7.20 13.36
CA THR A 46 -16.67 6.20 14.08
C THR A 46 -17.54 5.08 14.63
N TYR A 47 -16.96 3.89 14.74
CA TYR A 47 -17.58 2.69 15.31
C TYR A 47 -16.83 2.28 16.58
N GLU A 48 -17.58 2.04 17.65
CA GLU A 48 -17.02 1.59 18.90
C GLU A 48 -16.59 0.12 18.80
N THR A 49 -15.31 -0.12 19.11
CA THR A 49 -14.71 -1.46 19.10
C THR A 49 -14.22 -1.76 20.51
N VAL A 50 -14.68 -2.88 21.08
CA VAL A 50 -14.34 -3.29 22.44
C VAL A 50 -13.22 -4.33 22.38
N LEU A 51 -12.13 -4.03 23.10
CA LEU A 51 -10.98 -4.92 23.25
C LEU A 51 -10.96 -5.51 24.66
N ASN A 52 -10.51 -6.77 24.75
CA ASN A 52 -10.21 -7.43 26.02
C ASN A 52 -8.69 -7.51 26.17
N ALA A 53 -8.18 -7.06 27.31
CA ALA A 53 -6.76 -7.08 27.65
C ALA A 53 -6.54 -7.65 29.04
N ASP A 54 -5.41 -8.32 29.26
CA ASP A 54 -5.00 -8.73 30.60
C ASP A 54 -4.41 -7.56 31.39
N ASN A 55 -4.96 -7.33 32.58
CA ASN A 55 -4.49 -6.30 33.50
C ASN A 55 -4.13 -6.91 34.89
N SER A 56 -3.59 -8.12 34.89
CA SER A 56 -3.21 -8.82 36.13
C SER A 56 -2.20 -8.03 36.96
N ASN A 57 -1.38 -7.20 36.32
CA ASN A 57 -0.38 -6.31 36.95
C ASN A 57 -0.95 -4.99 37.46
N LEU A 58 -2.24 -4.71 37.23
CA LEU A 58 -2.94 -3.49 37.64
C LEU A 58 -2.32 -2.18 37.09
N TYR A 59 -1.63 -2.22 35.97
CA TYR A 59 -1.07 -1.04 35.33
C TYR A 59 -2.14 -0.16 34.67
N LEU A 60 -3.15 -0.81 34.08
CA LEU A 60 -4.22 -0.10 33.40
C LEU A 60 -5.27 0.39 34.37
N ARG A 61 -5.66 1.65 34.22
CA ARG A 61 -6.69 2.28 35.07
C ARG A 61 -7.80 2.87 34.20
N PRO A 62 -9.04 2.90 34.71
CA PRO A 62 -10.12 3.58 34.01
C PRO A 62 -9.78 5.05 33.68
N GLY A 63 -10.09 5.46 32.44
CA GLY A 63 -9.84 6.84 32.00
C GLY A 63 -8.46 7.07 31.36
N MET A 64 -7.59 6.05 31.29
CA MET A 64 -6.35 6.17 30.52
C MET A 64 -6.65 6.27 29.02
N THR A 65 -5.88 7.11 28.32
CA THR A 65 -5.86 7.16 26.85
C THR A 65 -4.91 6.09 26.34
N ALA A 66 -5.35 5.38 25.30
CA ALA A 66 -4.57 4.34 24.66
C ALA A 66 -4.59 4.50 23.14
N THR A 67 -3.49 4.13 22.50
CA THR A 67 -3.39 3.96 21.04
C THR A 67 -3.30 2.48 20.73
N ALA A 68 -4.22 1.97 19.91
CA ALA A 68 -4.29 0.54 19.58
C ALA A 68 -4.02 0.30 18.10
N ASP A 69 -3.15 -0.69 17.85
CA ASP A 69 -2.86 -1.23 16.53
C ASP A 69 -3.58 -2.58 16.38
N ILE A 70 -4.52 -2.65 15.44
CA ILE A 70 -5.32 -3.85 15.17
C ILE A 70 -4.71 -4.60 13.99
N THR A 71 -4.42 -5.89 14.17
CA THR A 71 -3.94 -6.74 13.10
C THR A 71 -5.11 -7.24 12.25
N VAL A 72 -5.42 -6.54 11.16
CA VAL A 72 -6.53 -6.90 10.27
C VAL A 72 -6.19 -8.05 9.34
N LYS A 73 -4.91 -8.22 8.99
CA LYS A 73 -4.45 -9.28 8.10
C LYS A 73 -3.01 -9.67 8.40
N LYS A 74 -2.77 -10.97 8.55
CA LYS A 74 -1.43 -11.56 8.66
C LYS A 74 -1.17 -12.42 7.44
N ILE A 75 -0.06 -12.18 6.75
CA ILE A 75 0.35 -12.94 5.58
C ILE A 75 1.70 -13.57 5.88
N GLU A 76 1.76 -14.90 5.81
CA GLU A 76 2.99 -15.65 6.05
C GLU A 76 3.70 -15.94 4.72
N ASN A 77 5.02 -15.95 4.74
CA ASN A 77 5.89 -16.25 3.59
C ASN A 77 5.68 -15.33 2.37
N ALA A 78 5.30 -14.08 2.60
CA ALA A 78 5.17 -13.10 1.53
C ALA A 78 6.54 -12.57 1.06
N ILE A 79 6.68 -12.36 -0.23
CA ILE A 79 7.78 -11.54 -0.77
C ILE A 79 7.38 -10.08 -0.56
N LEU A 80 8.19 -9.35 0.19
CA LEU A 80 7.96 -7.95 0.50
C LEU A 80 8.94 -7.05 -0.23
N ILE A 81 8.47 -5.92 -0.71
CA ILE A 81 9.30 -4.88 -1.30
C ILE A 81 9.03 -3.54 -0.62
N PRO A 82 10.05 -2.69 -0.44
CA PRO A 82 9.86 -1.35 0.08
C PRO A 82 8.94 -0.52 -0.84
N ASN A 83 8.02 0.25 -0.26
CA ASN A 83 7.15 1.13 -1.02
C ASN A 83 7.92 2.20 -1.82
N ALA A 84 9.15 2.53 -1.40
CA ALA A 84 10.05 3.40 -2.15
C ALA A 84 10.39 2.83 -3.53
N ALA A 85 10.59 1.50 -3.64
CA ALA A 85 10.87 0.85 -4.92
C ALA A 85 9.70 0.94 -5.91
N LEU A 86 8.45 0.96 -5.42
CA LEU A 86 7.26 1.12 -6.25
C LEU A 86 7.09 2.55 -6.79
N ARG A 87 7.65 3.53 -6.08
CA ARG A 87 7.60 4.95 -6.45
C ARG A 87 8.78 5.38 -7.30
N PHE A 88 9.82 4.55 -7.34
CA PHE A 88 11.02 4.85 -8.09
C PHE A 88 10.73 4.92 -9.59
N THR A 89 11.13 6.00 -10.22
CA THR A 89 11.11 6.18 -11.67
C THR A 89 12.52 6.56 -12.09
N PRO A 90 13.17 5.80 -12.99
CA PRO A 90 14.50 6.17 -13.48
C PRO A 90 14.48 7.58 -14.05
N PRO A 91 15.53 8.37 -13.87
CA PRO A 91 15.70 9.61 -14.63
C PRO A 91 15.65 9.24 -16.11
N ALA A 92 14.83 9.96 -16.89
CA ALA A 92 14.71 9.74 -18.31
C ALA A 92 16.12 9.80 -18.93
N GLN A 93 16.62 8.66 -19.39
CA GLN A 93 17.72 8.68 -20.34
C GLN A 93 17.15 9.45 -21.54
N GLU A 94 17.71 10.61 -21.84
CA GLU A 94 17.45 11.28 -23.09
C GLU A 94 17.84 10.30 -24.20
N GLU A 95 16.86 9.49 -24.63
CA GLU A 95 16.99 8.82 -25.90
C GLU A 95 17.21 9.94 -26.93
N GLN A 96 18.43 10.03 -27.42
CA GLN A 96 18.73 10.79 -28.61
C GLN A 96 17.86 10.20 -29.71
N THR A 97 16.61 10.64 -29.76
CA THR A 97 15.76 10.40 -30.93
C THR A 97 16.48 11.07 -32.09
N SER A 98 17.23 10.27 -32.82
CA SER A 98 17.71 10.63 -34.15
C SER A 98 16.49 11.15 -34.91
N LYS A 99 16.45 12.47 -35.13
CA LYS A 99 15.49 13.14 -35.97
C LYS A 99 15.59 12.55 -37.38
N THR A 100 14.87 11.49 -37.61
CA THR A 100 14.59 11.06 -38.98
C THR A 100 13.61 12.07 -39.55
N ASN A 101 14.14 12.96 -40.38
CA ASN A 101 13.38 13.87 -41.24
C ASN A 101 12.40 13.07 -42.09
N GLY A 102 11.19 12.87 -41.63
CA GLY A 102 10.08 12.24 -42.33
C GLY A 102 9.00 13.28 -42.65
N GLY A 103 9.08 13.79 -43.85
CA GLY A 103 8.05 14.25 -44.78
C GLY A 103 6.85 15.06 -44.26
N LEU A 104 6.72 16.27 -44.78
CA LEU A 104 5.62 17.24 -44.75
C LEU A 104 4.25 16.74 -45.32
N LEU A 105 4.03 15.42 -45.44
CA LEU A 105 2.86 14.87 -46.14
C LEU A 105 1.68 14.44 -45.21
N ASN A 106 1.77 14.68 -43.90
CA ASN A 106 0.72 14.19 -42.98
C ASN A 106 -0.34 15.25 -42.61
N GLN A 107 -0.40 16.35 -43.33
CA GLN A 107 -1.25 17.52 -43.02
C GLN A 107 -2.56 17.58 -43.82
N ILE A 108 -2.84 16.63 -44.72
CA ILE A 108 -3.93 16.78 -45.72
C ILE A 108 -5.13 15.84 -45.51
N PHE A 109 -5.13 14.91 -44.54
CA PHE A 109 -6.30 14.03 -44.37
C PHE A 109 -7.03 14.30 -43.04
N PRO A 110 -8.27 14.80 -43.09
CA PRO A 110 -9.13 14.88 -41.90
C PRO A 110 -9.57 13.48 -41.47
N ARG A 111 -9.17 13.06 -40.26
CA ARG A 111 -9.66 11.83 -39.66
C ARG A 111 -11.14 11.96 -39.30
N ARG A 112 -11.97 11.23 -40.03
CA ARG A 112 -13.37 10.96 -39.68
C ARG A 112 -13.43 10.32 -38.30
N GLY A 113 -14.23 10.93 -37.42
CA GLY A 113 -14.53 10.43 -36.10
C GLY A 113 -15.12 9.03 -36.14
N ARG A 114 -14.59 8.13 -35.30
CA ARG A 114 -15.13 6.80 -35.09
C ARG A 114 -15.79 6.78 -33.73
N SER A 115 -17.10 6.49 -33.80
CA SER A 115 -18.07 6.44 -32.73
C SER A 115 -17.66 5.56 -31.55
N ASN A 116 -18.07 6.06 -30.40
CA ASN A 116 -18.09 5.50 -29.06
C ASN A 116 -18.80 4.15 -29.00
N ASP A 117 -18.07 3.05 -28.91
CA ASP A 117 -18.61 1.81 -28.36
C ASP A 117 -18.26 1.76 -26.86
N ARG A 118 -19.27 2.06 -26.05
CA ARG A 118 -19.24 1.79 -24.62
C ARG A 118 -19.27 0.28 -24.40
N ALA A 119 -18.11 -0.34 -24.40
CA ALA A 119 -17.96 -1.69 -23.89
C ALA A 119 -18.10 -1.67 -22.38
N ARG A 120 -19.09 -2.38 -21.92
CA ARG A 120 -19.47 -2.73 -20.56
C ARG A 120 -18.26 -3.32 -19.82
N ASN A 121 -17.65 -2.52 -18.96
CA ASN A 121 -16.54 -2.99 -18.11
C ASN A 121 -17.10 -3.90 -17.02
N GLU A 122 -16.94 -5.20 -17.23
CA GLU A 122 -17.02 -6.20 -16.18
C GLU A 122 -15.97 -5.88 -15.11
N THR A 123 -16.43 -5.91 -13.86
CA THR A 123 -15.64 -5.66 -12.65
C THR A 123 -14.59 -6.78 -12.50
N LYS A 124 -13.50 -6.66 -13.22
CA LYS A 124 -12.28 -7.42 -12.95
C LYS A 124 -11.60 -6.75 -11.75
N THR A 125 -11.45 -7.50 -10.67
CA THR A 125 -10.58 -7.18 -9.54
C THR A 125 -9.26 -6.67 -10.08
N ASN A 126 -9.05 -5.35 -10.05
CA ASN A 126 -7.83 -4.71 -10.53
C ASN A 126 -6.69 -5.07 -9.56
N LYS A 127 -6.04 -6.21 -9.80
CA LYS A 127 -4.67 -6.41 -9.29
C LYS A 127 -3.85 -5.27 -9.88
N LYS A 128 -3.42 -4.33 -9.03
CA LYS A 128 -2.58 -3.22 -9.47
C LYS A 128 -1.29 -3.78 -10.06
N GLN A 129 -1.15 -3.68 -11.36
CA GLN A 129 0.13 -3.96 -12.03
C GLN A 129 1.06 -2.79 -11.73
N ASN A 130 2.11 -3.07 -11.02
CA ASN A 130 3.17 -2.14 -10.68
C ASN A 130 4.47 -2.62 -11.33
N ARG A 131 5.52 -1.80 -11.29
CA ARG A 131 6.84 -2.13 -11.79
C ARG A 131 7.88 -1.74 -10.76
N VAL A 132 8.93 -2.53 -10.69
CA VAL A 132 10.12 -2.22 -9.90
C VAL A 132 11.35 -2.31 -10.80
N TRP A 133 12.43 -1.72 -10.37
CA TRP A 133 13.67 -1.66 -11.11
C TRP A 133 14.76 -2.40 -10.35
N THR A 134 15.52 -3.19 -11.07
CA THR A 134 16.73 -3.84 -10.56
C THR A 134 17.94 -3.39 -11.37
N LEU A 135 19.12 -3.48 -10.78
CA LEU A 135 20.37 -3.19 -11.47
C LEU A 135 21.02 -4.50 -11.91
N ARG A 136 21.15 -4.74 -13.23
CA ARG A 136 21.88 -5.86 -13.82
C ARG A 136 22.98 -5.32 -14.71
N ASP A 137 24.21 -5.73 -14.46
CA ASP A 137 25.39 -5.31 -15.24
C ASP A 137 25.50 -3.77 -15.40
N GLY A 138 25.10 -3.03 -14.37
CA GLY A 138 25.10 -1.57 -14.38
C GLY A 138 23.94 -0.93 -15.15
N GLN A 139 22.99 -1.71 -15.66
CA GLN A 139 21.81 -1.22 -16.34
C GLN A 139 20.55 -1.42 -15.51
N LEU A 140 19.63 -0.44 -15.56
CA LEU A 140 18.33 -0.54 -14.94
C LEU A 140 17.42 -1.44 -15.79
N VAL A 141 16.92 -2.51 -15.19
CA VAL A 141 16.00 -3.45 -15.81
C VAL A 141 14.65 -3.36 -15.10
N GLU A 142 13.61 -3.13 -15.87
CA GLU A 142 12.23 -3.11 -15.38
C GLU A 142 11.71 -4.52 -15.14
N ILE A 143 11.08 -4.74 -13.99
CA ILE A 143 10.39 -5.97 -13.64
C ILE A 143 8.93 -5.65 -13.36
N PRO A 144 7.99 -6.11 -14.21
CA PRO A 144 6.57 -5.98 -13.95
C PRO A 144 6.18 -6.93 -12.81
N ILE A 145 5.43 -6.41 -11.85
CA ILE A 145 4.96 -7.14 -10.68
C ILE A 145 3.47 -6.88 -10.43
N THR A 146 2.85 -7.80 -9.71
CA THR A 146 1.52 -7.62 -9.14
C THR A 146 1.66 -7.47 -7.64
N THR A 147 1.04 -6.44 -7.08
CA THR A 147 1.09 -6.16 -5.65
C THR A 147 -0.18 -6.57 -4.94
N GLY A 148 -0.05 -6.96 -3.68
CA GLY A 148 -1.11 -7.31 -2.75
C GLY A 148 -1.28 -6.25 -1.66
N SER A 149 -1.31 -6.71 -0.42
CA SER A 149 -1.47 -5.87 0.78
C SER A 149 -0.22 -5.05 1.08
N THR A 150 -0.39 -3.94 1.78
CA THR A 150 0.72 -3.10 2.26
C THR A 150 0.50 -2.73 3.73
N ASP A 151 1.60 -2.58 4.46
CA ASP A 151 1.63 -2.04 5.84
C ASP A 151 2.00 -0.55 5.89
N GLY A 152 2.09 0.11 4.71
CA GLY A 152 2.50 1.50 4.58
C GLY A 152 4.00 1.69 4.33
N ILE A 153 4.86 0.73 4.69
CA ILE A 153 6.32 0.75 4.51
C ILE A 153 6.72 -0.28 3.43
N MET A 154 6.18 -1.48 3.54
CA MET A 154 6.43 -2.60 2.65
C MET A 154 5.14 -2.98 1.92
N THR A 155 5.26 -3.55 0.73
CA THR A 155 4.14 -4.07 -0.05
C THR A 155 4.41 -5.51 -0.46
N GLU A 156 3.40 -6.35 -0.30
CA GLU A 156 3.41 -7.75 -0.75
C GLU A 156 3.48 -7.81 -2.28
N VAL A 157 4.32 -8.71 -2.80
CA VAL A 157 4.33 -9.10 -4.20
C VAL A 157 3.59 -10.42 -4.36
N THR A 158 2.49 -10.39 -5.11
CA THR A 158 1.66 -11.57 -5.37
C THR A 158 1.94 -12.22 -6.72
N GLY A 159 2.76 -11.60 -7.56
CA GLY A 159 3.16 -12.14 -8.86
C GLY A 159 4.19 -11.26 -9.57
N GLY A 160 4.90 -11.85 -10.51
CA GLY A 160 5.99 -11.23 -11.25
C GLY A 160 7.29 -12.02 -11.14
N ASN A 161 8.30 -11.63 -11.93
CA ASN A 161 9.62 -12.28 -11.93
C ASN A 161 10.54 -11.69 -10.84
N ILE A 162 10.09 -11.73 -9.59
CA ILE A 162 10.87 -11.29 -8.43
C ILE A 162 11.05 -12.46 -7.45
N GLU A 163 12.26 -12.62 -6.95
CA GLU A 163 12.63 -13.69 -6.03
C GLU A 163 13.19 -13.10 -4.74
N THR A 164 13.13 -13.88 -3.67
CA THR A 164 13.72 -13.50 -2.38
C THR A 164 15.23 -13.29 -2.53
N GLY A 165 15.72 -12.16 -2.03
CA GLY A 165 17.14 -11.78 -2.13
C GLY A 165 17.49 -10.96 -3.37
N MET A 166 16.57 -10.72 -4.30
CA MET A 166 16.79 -9.76 -5.39
C MET A 166 16.93 -8.34 -4.86
N THR A 167 17.91 -7.61 -5.40
CA THR A 167 18.09 -6.18 -5.10
C THR A 167 17.17 -5.33 -5.95
N VAL A 168 16.35 -4.49 -5.33
CA VAL A 168 15.48 -3.51 -6.00
C VAL A 168 16.00 -2.09 -5.77
N VAL A 169 15.86 -1.24 -6.79
CA VAL A 169 16.28 0.16 -6.73
C VAL A 169 15.18 0.97 -6.04
N VAL A 170 15.57 1.74 -5.03
CA VAL A 170 14.66 2.59 -4.25
C VAL A 170 14.89 4.08 -4.49
N ASP A 171 16.12 4.44 -4.90
CA ASP A 171 16.50 5.84 -5.15
C ASP A 171 17.78 5.91 -6.00
N THR A 172 18.08 7.11 -6.53
CA THR A 172 19.33 7.42 -7.24
C THR A 172 20.08 8.54 -6.52
N VAL A 173 21.35 8.30 -6.22
CA VAL A 173 22.24 9.35 -5.71
C VAL A 173 23.08 9.90 -6.87
N SER A 174 22.91 11.19 -7.18
CA SER A 174 23.81 11.89 -8.11
C SER A 174 25.12 12.22 -7.38
N VAL A 175 26.21 11.57 -7.75
CA VAL A 175 27.54 11.97 -7.30
C VAL A 175 27.97 13.13 -8.22
N SER A 176 27.87 14.38 -7.73
CA SER A 176 28.51 15.52 -8.41
C SER A 176 30.04 15.34 -8.32
N ARG A 177 30.71 15.21 -9.45
CA ARG A 177 32.15 15.29 -9.60
C ARG A 177 32.60 16.74 -9.61
#